data_500e505a03b7824a72f1be346ecb9b10
#
_entry.id   500e505a03b7824a72f1be346ecb9b10
#
_cell.length_a   1.000
_cell.length_b   1.000
_cell.length_c   1.000
_cell.angle_alpha   90.00
_cell.angle_beta   90.00
_cell.angle_gamma   90.00
#
_symmetry.space_group_name_H-M   'P 1'
#
loop_
_entity.id
_entity.type
_entity.pdbx_description
1 polymer ?
#
loop_
_entity_poly.entity_id
_entity_poly.type
_entity_poly.pdbx_seq_one_letter_code
_entity_poly.pdbx_strand_id
1 'polypeptide(L)'
;MIPALIVPILNQPELLVKMLASINQPVEQIIVIDNGRAIGESHPPLVGCGVEATTVHLPCNLGVAASWNLGIKLTPHAPYWLIVNHDIEFGLGDLARLEEQIDPREAGVWLIFGLAAFAITRHTINAVGFFDEGIHPAYNEDLDFMRRVDLLGLPRHEVGFTGTHVGSATIHSDPVLRAANGFTHAANDRYYERKWGGPKLGGETFSTPFNRGGHMGDWRLDLETLRANAWPRR
;
A
#
# COMPACT_ATOMS: atom_id res chain seq x y z
N MET A 1 18.80 3.29 5.36
CA MET A 1 17.90 4.48 5.19
C MET A 1 16.72 4.09 4.31
N ILE A 2 15.51 4.35 4.75
CA ILE A 2 14.26 4.01 4.05
C ILE A 2 14.05 5.01 2.90
N PRO A 3 13.99 4.57 1.61
CA PRO A 3 13.95 5.50 0.47
C PRO A 3 12.66 6.28 0.36
N ALA A 4 11.51 5.61 0.62
CA ALA A 4 10.20 6.25 0.58
C ALA A 4 9.24 5.56 1.57
N LEU A 5 8.54 6.38 2.37
CA LEU A 5 7.44 5.98 3.23
C LEU A 5 6.15 6.58 2.69
N ILE A 6 5.12 5.75 2.50
CA ILE A 6 3.82 6.15 1.97
C ILE A 6 2.76 5.88 3.01
N VAL A 7 1.96 6.90 3.34
CA VAL A 7 0.88 6.78 4.31
C VAL A 7 -0.39 7.47 3.82
N PRO A 8 -1.48 6.73 3.58
CA PRO A 8 -2.79 7.31 3.31
C PRO A 8 -3.47 7.74 4.60
N ILE A 9 -4.20 8.84 4.55
CA ILE A 9 -5.06 9.30 5.65
C ILE A 9 -6.42 9.74 5.12
N LEU A 10 -7.48 9.49 5.88
CA LEU A 10 -8.84 9.97 5.61
C LEU A 10 -9.35 10.89 6.73
N ASN A 11 -9.04 10.55 7.98
CA ASN A 11 -9.40 11.29 9.18
C ASN A 11 -8.38 11.02 10.30
N GLN A 12 -8.56 11.59 11.50
CA GLN A 12 -7.72 11.38 12.69
C GLN A 12 -6.24 11.75 12.45
N PRO A 13 -5.93 13.02 12.11
CA PRO A 13 -4.56 13.45 11.86
C PRO A 13 -3.64 13.31 13.10
N GLU A 14 -4.20 13.24 14.30
CA GLU A 14 -3.47 12.98 15.54
C GLU A 14 -2.81 11.59 15.56
N LEU A 15 -3.40 10.58 14.92
CA LEU A 15 -2.77 9.26 14.79
C LEU A 15 -1.61 9.31 13.81
N LEU A 16 -1.78 10.02 12.68
CA LEU A 16 -0.68 10.25 11.75
C LEU A 16 0.52 10.94 12.42
N VAL A 17 0.27 11.96 13.25
CA VAL A 17 1.36 12.66 13.99
C VAL A 17 2.10 11.68 14.90
N LYS A 18 1.39 10.79 15.62
CA LYS A 18 2.02 9.76 16.47
C LYS A 18 2.81 8.75 15.64
N MET A 19 2.25 8.30 14.53
CA MET A 19 2.95 7.40 13.60
C MET A 19 4.25 8.03 13.11
N LEU A 20 4.22 9.28 12.65
CA LEU A 20 5.41 10.00 12.18
C LEU A 20 6.44 10.18 13.29
N ALA A 21 5.99 10.49 14.53
CA ALA A 21 6.87 10.62 15.68
C ALA A 21 7.53 9.29 16.09
N SER A 22 6.92 8.16 15.77
CA SER A 22 7.46 6.82 16.06
C SER A 22 8.53 6.35 15.07
N ILE A 23 8.73 7.06 13.95
CA ILE A 23 9.77 6.74 12.97
C ILE A 23 11.14 6.94 13.62
N ASN A 24 11.88 5.84 13.79
CA ASN A 24 13.17 5.81 14.50
C ASN A 24 14.34 5.37 13.61
N GLN A 25 14.16 5.43 12.29
CA GLN A 25 15.19 5.22 11.28
C GLN A 25 15.17 6.36 10.25
N PRO A 26 16.31 6.73 9.65
CA PRO A 26 16.35 7.74 8.60
C PRO A 26 15.45 7.37 7.42
N VAL A 27 14.61 8.32 6.99
CA VAL A 27 13.75 8.21 5.80
C VAL A 27 14.16 9.31 4.83
N GLU A 28 14.24 8.99 3.54
CA GLU A 28 14.58 9.99 2.51
C GLU A 28 13.37 10.82 2.10
N GLN A 29 12.20 10.18 1.93
CA GLN A 29 10.97 10.83 1.51
C GLN A 29 9.77 10.26 2.29
N ILE A 30 8.90 11.15 2.78
CA ILE A 30 7.63 10.80 3.41
C ILE A 30 6.51 11.39 2.56
N ILE A 31 5.61 10.54 2.04
CA ILE A 31 4.47 10.92 1.21
C ILE A 31 3.19 10.64 1.96
N VAL A 32 2.48 11.70 2.34
CA VAL A 32 1.15 11.63 2.96
C VAL A 32 0.10 11.84 1.88
N ILE A 33 -0.81 10.87 1.69
CA ILE A 33 -1.93 10.98 0.75
C ILE A 33 -3.20 11.28 1.55
N ASP A 34 -3.62 12.53 1.50
CA ASP A 34 -4.79 13.02 2.26
C ASP A 34 -6.07 12.85 1.43
N ASN A 35 -6.80 11.77 1.69
CA ASN A 35 -8.06 11.42 1.04
C ASN A 35 -9.28 12.17 1.62
N GLY A 36 -9.16 12.75 2.80
CA GLY A 36 -10.30 13.29 3.55
C GLY A 36 -10.20 14.78 3.83
N ARG A 37 -9.14 15.43 3.34
CA ARG A 37 -8.79 16.79 3.78
C ARG A 37 -8.63 16.88 5.30
N ALA A 38 -8.09 15.80 5.89
CA ALA A 38 -7.82 15.72 7.32
C ALA A 38 -6.69 16.68 7.75
N ILE A 39 -5.81 17.01 6.81
CA ILE A 39 -4.70 17.94 7.01
C ILE A 39 -5.13 19.30 6.46
N GLY A 40 -5.56 20.21 7.35
CA GLY A 40 -5.93 21.57 6.96
C GLY A 40 -4.71 22.42 6.54
N GLU A 41 -4.94 23.47 5.78
CA GLU A 41 -3.88 24.41 5.34
C GLU A 41 -3.10 25.06 6.51
N SER A 42 -3.73 25.17 7.68
CA SER A 42 -3.11 25.70 8.89
C SER A 42 -2.44 24.62 9.76
N HIS A 43 -2.45 23.36 9.32
CA HIS A 43 -1.80 22.29 10.08
C HIS A 43 -0.29 22.53 10.12
N PRO A 44 0.37 22.38 11.28
CA PRO A 44 1.83 22.44 11.35
C PRO A 44 2.47 21.43 10.38
N PRO A 45 3.69 21.68 9.88
CA PRO A 45 4.41 20.73 9.05
C PRO A 45 4.44 19.34 9.70
N LEU A 46 4.11 18.33 8.92
CA LEU A 46 4.20 16.93 9.34
C LEU A 46 5.66 16.47 9.21
N VAL A 47 6.27 16.06 10.30
CA VAL A 47 7.70 15.70 10.34
C VAL A 47 7.87 14.31 10.93
N GLY A 48 8.60 13.44 10.25
CA GLY A 48 9.02 12.14 10.73
C GLY A 48 10.53 11.98 10.64
N CYS A 49 11.20 11.63 11.75
CA CYS A 49 12.65 11.48 11.82
C CYS A 49 13.46 12.69 11.26
N GLY A 50 12.95 13.91 11.48
CA GLY A 50 13.57 15.14 10.97
C GLY A 50 13.29 15.45 9.49
N VAL A 51 12.51 14.64 8.80
CA VAL A 51 12.10 14.85 7.40
C VAL A 51 10.68 15.37 7.34
N GLU A 52 10.49 16.51 6.67
CA GLU A 52 9.16 17.06 6.41
C GLU A 52 8.44 16.22 5.36
N ALA A 53 7.20 15.83 5.65
CA ALA A 53 6.38 15.04 4.75
C ALA A 53 5.80 15.91 3.62
N THR A 54 5.84 15.37 2.40
CA THR A 54 5.08 15.92 1.28
C THR A 54 3.64 15.46 1.38
N THR A 55 2.70 16.39 1.64
CA THR A 55 1.27 16.09 1.69
C THR A 55 0.63 16.35 0.33
N VAL A 56 -0.07 15.32 -0.16
CA VAL A 56 -0.85 15.38 -1.41
C VAL A 56 -2.34 15.38 -1.05
N HIS A 57 -2.97 16.54 -1.17
CA HIS A 57 -4.40 16.68 -0.92
C HIS A 57 -5.22 16.22 -2.11
N LEU A 58 -6.12 15.27 -1.90
CA LEU A 58 -6.99 14.77 -2.95
C LEU A 58 -8.34 15.49 -2.94
N PRO A 59 -8.98 15.65 -4.12
CA PRO A 59 -10.28 16.31 -4.21
C PRO A 59 -11.41 15.49 -3.56
N CYS A 60 -11.25 14.17 -3.47
CA CYS A 60 -12.17 13.21 -2.86
C CYS A 60 -11.41 11.98 -2.38
N ASN A 61 -12.08 11.10 -1.64
CA ASN A 61 -11.52 9.82 -1.25
C ASN A 61 -11.35 8.90 -2.47
N LEU A 62 -10.11 8.65 -2.88
CA LEU A 62 -9.76 7.72 -3.96
C LEU A 62 -9.56 6.28 -3.47
N GLY A 63 -9.61 6.05 -2.16
CA GLY A 63 -9.41 4.74 -1.55
C GLY A 63 -7.95 4.38 -1.30
N VAL A 64 -7.76 3.26 -0.63
CA VAL A 64 -6.45 2.81 -0.14
C VAL A 64 -5.54 2.39 -1.30
N ALA A 65 -6.03 1.53 -2.21
CA ALA A 65 -5.26 1.06 -3.37
C ALA A 65 -4.72 2.21 -4.23
N ALA A 66 -5.59 3.17 -4.57
CA ALA A 66 -5.20 4.33 -5.38
C ALA A 66 -4.19 5.23 -4.64
N SER A 67 -4.32 5.36 -3.33
CA SER A 67 -3.38 6.14 -2.50
C SER A 67 -2.00 5.51 -2.47
N TRP A 68 -1.91 4.20 -2.26
CA TRP A 68 -0.64 3.48 -2.31
C TRP A 68 0.01 3.59 -3.69
N ASN A 69 -0.76 3.38 -4.75
CA ASN A 69 -0.28 3.51 -6.13
C ASN A 69 0.21 4.93 -6.43
N LEU A 70 -0.50 5.95 -5.94
CA LEU A 70 -0.10 7.34 -6.13
C LEU A 70 1.23 7.63 -5.43
N GLY A 71 1.40 7.19 -4.18
CA GLY A 71 2.65 7.34 -3.45
C GLY A 71 3.84 6.69 -4.18
N ILE A 72 3.65 5.48 -4.70
CA ILE A 72 4.66 4.77 -5.52
C ILE A 72 5.00 5.57 -6.79
N LYS A 73 3.99 6.09 -7.49
CA LYS A 73 4.17 6.87 -8.73
C LYS A 73 4.86 8.22 -8.48
N LEU A 74 4.66 8.82 -7.31
CA LEU A 74 5.31 10.08 -6.92
C LEU A 74 6.78 9.90 -6.54
N THR A 75 7.20 8.70 -6.19
CA THR A 75 8.57 8.36 -5.80
C THR A 75 9.19 7.29 -6.72
N PRO A 76 9.25 7.54 -8.06
CA PRO A 76 9.57 6.51 -9.06
C PRO A 76 11.01 6.00 -9.01
N HIS A 77 11.89 6.69 -8.29
CA HIS A 77 13.30 6.32 -8.16
C HIS A 77 13.60 5.52 -6.89
N ALA A 78 12.63 5.41 -5.96
CA ALA A 78 12.80 4.58 -4.77
C ALA A 78 13.01 3.11 -5.15
N PRO A 79 14.04 2.44 -4.62
CA PRO A 79 14.27 1.01 -4.87
C PRO A 79 13.22 0.13 -4.18
N TYR A 80 12.64 0.61 -3.07
CA TYR A 80 11.52 0.01 -2.38
C TYR A 80 10.68 1.07 -1.67
N TRP A 81 9.46 0.72 -1.30
CA TRP A 81 8.51 1.55 -0.58
C TRP A 81 8.09 0.88 0.71
N LEU A 82 8.15 1.62 1.81
CA LEU A 82 7.50 1.27 3.07
C LEU A 82 6.09 1.88 3.06
N ILE A 83 5.08 1.03 3.08
CA ILE A 83 3.67 1.41 3.06
C ILE A 83 3.10 1.16 4.45
N VAL A 84 2.46 2.18 5.05
CA VAL A 84 2.04 2.17 6.45
C VAL A 84 0.66 2.76 6.61
N ASN A 85 -0.18 2.15 7.42
CA ASN A 85 -1.41 2.76 7.90
C ASN A 85 -1.08 3.87 8.91
N HIS A 86 -1.85 4.95 8.91
CA HIS A 86 -1.60 6.11 9.78
C HIS A 86 -1.84 5.84 11.28
N ASP A 87 -2.43 4.70 11.64
CA ASP A 87 -2.73 4.26 13.00
C ASP A 87 -1.75 3.21 13.57
N ILE A 88 -0.55 3.12 12.96
CA ILE A 88 0.61 2.34 13.42
C ILE A 88 1.55 3.26 14.22
N GLU A 89 2.07 2.78 15.34
CA GLU A 89 3.23 3.38 16.01
C GLU A 89 4.34 2.32 16.07
N PHE A 90 5.48 2.58 15.43
CA PHE A 90 6.62 1.66 15.38
C PHE A 90 7.28 1.51 16.75
N GLY A 91 7.57 0.27 17.13
CA GLY A 91 8.43 -0.02 18.27
C GLY A 91 9.92 0.14 17.94
N LEU A 92 10.72 0.17 19.00
CA LEU A 92 12.18 0.31 18.85
C LEU A 92 12.74 -0.91 18.07
N GLY A 93 13.45 -0.62 16.97
CA GLY A 93 14.09 -1.63 16.14
C GLY A 93 13.21 -2.25 15.05
N ASP A 94 11.91 -1.93 14.97
CA ASP A 94 11.03 -2.47 13.91
C ASP A 94 11.55 -2.09 12.52
N LEU A 95 11.86 -0.81 12.32
CA LEU A 95 12.36 -0.31 11.03
C LEU A 95 13.83 -0.70 10.78
N ALA A 96 14.63 -0.86 11.82
CA ALA A 96 16.01 -1.35 11.67
C ALA A 96 16.02 -2.79 11.15
N ARG A 97 15.13 -3.67 11.68
CA ARG A 97 14.98 -5.03 11.18
C ARG A 97 14.55 -5.09 9.72
N LEU A 98 13.66 -4.16 9.29
CA LEU A 98 13.32 -4.06 7.87
C LEU A 98 14.56 -3.74 7.03
N GLU A 99 15.36 -2.74 7.42
CA GLU A 99 16.56 -2.34 6.68
C GLU A 99 17.61 -3.46 6.60
N GLU A 100 17.73 -4.29 7.64
CA GLU A 100 18.62 -5.44 7.68
C GLU A 100 18.18 -6.58 6.76
N GLN A 101 16.87 -6.76 6.60
CA GLN A 101 16.31 -7.92 5.88
C GLN A 101 15.99 -7.62 4.41
N ILE A 102 15.67 -6.36 4.06
CA ILE A 102 15.21 -6.05 2.71
C ILE A 102 16.38 -6.05 1.71
N ASP A 103 16.27 -6.86 0.66
CA ASP A 103 17.12 -6.74 -0.53
C ASP A 103 16.33 -6.00 -1.62
N PRO A 104 16.70 -4.77 -1.98
CA PRO A 104 16.00 -4.00 -3.02
C PRO A 104 16.02 -4.64 -4.41
N ARG A 105 16.87 -5.65 -4.63
CA ARG A 105 16.99 -6.39 -5.91
C ARG A 105 16.07 -7.61 -5.96
N GLU A 106 15.52 -8.03 -4.83
CA GLU A 106 14.61 -9.16 -4.73
C GLU A 106 13.16 -8.71 -4.96
N ALA A 107 12.37 -9.52 -5.67
CA ALA A 107 10.92 -9.36 -5.73
C ALA A 107 10.28 -10.11 -4.56
N GLY A 108 9.65 -9.41 -3.62
CA GLY A 108 9.04 -10.00 -2.43
C GLY A 108 8.23 -8.98 -1.66
N VAL A 109 7.63 -9.42 -0.56
CA VAL A 109 6.90 -8.57 0.38
C VAL A 109 7.50 -8.75 1.77
N TRP A 110 7.88 -7.66 2.44
CA TRP A 110 8.39 -7.65 3.82
C TRP A 110 7.30 -7.14 4.74
N LEU A 111 6.77 -8.04 5.56
CA LEU A 111 5.66 -7.78 6.46
C LEU A 111 6.19 -7.39 7.84
N ILE A 112 6.01 -6.13 8.23
CA ILE A 112 6.32 -5.64 9.59
C ILE A 112 5.16 -5.98 10.51
N PHE A 113 3.96 -5.56 10.13
CA PHE A 113 2.71 -5.91 10.81
C PHE A 113 1.62 -6.22 9.77
N GLY A 114 1.66 -7.43 9.22
CA GLY A 114 0.80 -7.81 8.12
C GLY A 114 0.82 -6.76 7.00
N LEU A 115 -0.34 -6.42 6.47
CA LEU A 115 -0.50 -5.40 5.42
C LEU A 115 -0.91 -4.02 5.97
N ALA A 116 -0.82 -3.82 7.29
CA ALA A 116 -0.93 -2.48 7.90
C ALA A 116 0.42 -1.74 7.93
N ALA A 117 1.55 -2.48 7.91
CA ALA A 117 2.89 -1.93 7.74
C ALA A 117 3.76 -2.96 6.99
N PHE A 118 4.10 -2.68 5.75
CA PHE A 118 4.83 -3.60 4.88
C PHE A 118 5.71 -2.86 3.88
N ALA A 119 6.73 -3.54 3.36
CA ALA A 119 7.56 -3.01 2.29
C ALA A 119 7.47 -3.89 1.05
N ILE A 120 7.56 -3.25 -0.11
CA ILE A 120 7.63 -3.86 -1.43
C ILE A 120 8.70 -3.19 -2.27
N THR A 121 9.40 -3.97 -3.08
CA THR A 121 10.45 -3.45 -3.95
C THR A 121 9.91 -3.04 -5.32
N ARG A 122 10.71 -2.30 -6.08
CA ARG A 122 10.43 -2.02 -7.49
C ARG A 122 10.30 -3.32 -8.30
N HIS A 123 11.09 -4.34 -7.97
CA HIS A 123 11.01 -5.65 -8.63
C HIS A 123 9.68 -6.35 -8.35
N THR A 124 9.12 -6.17 -7.13
CA THR A 124 7.78 -6.67 -6.81
C THR A 124 6.72 -6.00 -7.66
N ILE A 125 6.73 -4.65 -7.74
CA ILE A 125 5.78 -3.91 -8.58
C ILE A 125 5.91 -4.29 -10.05
N ASN A 126 7.14 -4.46 -10.56
CA ASN A 126 7.36 -4.90 -11.93
C ASN A 126 6.82 -6.32 -12.19
N ALA A 127 6.88 -7.21 -11.20
CA ALA A 127 6.41 -8.57 -11.32
C ALA A 127 4.89 -8.69 -11.14
N VAL A 128 4.33 -8.05 -10.12
CA VAL A 128 2.94 -8.21 -9.67
C VAL A 128 2.01 -7.17 -10.31
N GLY A 129 2.53 -5.99 -10.64
CA GLY A 129 1.76 -4.79 -11.00
C GLY A 129 1.35 -3.98 -9.78
N PHE A 130 0.61 -2.90 -10.01
CA PHE A 130 0.06 -2.03 -8.98
C PHE A 130 -1.12 -2.67 -8.24
N PHE A 131 -1.53 -2.07 -7.12
CA PHE A 131 -2.75 -2.46 -6.41
C PHE A 131 -3.98 -2.20 -7.28
N ASP A 132 -5.02 -3.02 -7.13
CA ASP A 132 -6.23 -2.91 -7.94
C ASP A 132 -7.15 -1.80 -7.44
N GLU A 133 -7.17 -0.68 -8.15
CA GLU A 133 -8.00 0.49 -7.84
C GLU A 133 -9.50 0.25 -8.08
N GLY A 134 -9.88 -0.88 -8.67
CA GLY A 134 -11.28 -1.34 -8.76
C GLY A 134 -11.83 -1.81 -7.42
N ILE A 135 -10.96 -2.05 -6.43
CA ILE A 135 -11.31 -2.35 -5.04
C ILE A 135 -11.33 -1.02 -4.27
N HIS A 136 -12.51 -0.49 -3.96
CA HIS A 136 -12.67 0.85 -3.43
C HIS A 136 -13.76 0.90 -2.34
N PRO A 137 -13.64 1.73 -1.29
CA PRO A 137 -12.47 2.55 -0.93
C PRO A 137 -11.40 1.78 -0.16
N ALA A 138 -11.74 0.65 0.46
CA ALA A 138 -10.82 -0.14 1.29
C ALA A 138 -11.33 -1.58 1.46
N TYR A 139 -10.42 -2.45 1.92
CA TYR A 139 -10.55 -3.89 2.13
C TYR A 139 -10.57 -4.72 0.84
N ASN A 140 -9.76 -5.77 0.85
CA ASN A 140 -9.46 -6.74 -0.20
C ASN A 140 -8.43 -6.28 -1.27
N GLU A 141 -8.00 -5.00 -1.30
CA GLU A 141 -6.91 -4.53 -2.17
C GLU A 141 -5.57 -5.19 -1.83
N ASP A 142 -5.36 -5.41 -0.54
CA ASP A 142 -4.23 -6.11 0.04
C ASP A 142 -4.29 -7.61 -0.28
N LEU A 143 -5.42 -8.25 -0.08
CA LEU A 143 -5.63 -9.67 -0.40
C LEU A 143 -5.49 -9.95 -1.90
N ASP A 144 -6.00 -9.05 -2.76
CA ASP A 144 -5.80 -9.13 -4.21
C ASP A 144 -4.32 -9.07 -4.58
N PHE A 145 -3.58 -8.13 -3.98
CA PHE A 145 -2.14 -8.01 -4.23
C PHE A 145 -1.40 -9.26 -3.77
N MET A 146 -1.68 -9.73 -2.56
CA MET A 146 -1.05 -10.94 -2.02
C MET A 146 -1.41 -12.20 -2.82
N ARG A 147 -2.64 -12.30 -3.34
CA ARG A 147 -3.01 -13.39 -4.25
C ARG A 147 -2.12 -13.42 -5.50
N ARG A 148 -1.84 -12.24 -6.08
CA ARG A 148 -0.94 -12.15 -7.24
C ARG A 148 0.52 -12.48 -6.89
N VAL A 149 0.99 -12.07 -5.70
CA VAL A 149 2.30 -12.45 -5.14
C VAL A 149 2.43 -13.96 -5.06
N ASP A 150 1.40 -14.64 -4.50
CA ASP A 150 1.38 -16.10 -4.33
C ASP A 150 1.36 -16.84 -5.67
N LEU A 151 0.55 -16.39 -6.62
CA LEU A 151 0.47 -16.99 -7.95
C LEU A 151 1.79 -16.90 -8.72
N LEU A 152 2.62 -15.92 -8.40
CA LEU A 152 3.96 -15.77 -8.96
C LEU A 152 5.04 -16.50 -8.14
N GLY A 153 4.67 -17.11 -7.01
CA GLY A 153 5.61 -17.78 -6.10
C GLY A 153 6.65 -16.84 -5.48
N LEU A 154 6.31 -15.55 -5.31
CA LEU A 154 7.22 -14.59 -4.72
C LEU A 154 7.28 -14.74 -3.19
N PRO A 155 8.45 -14.52 -2.57
CA PRO A 155 8.61 -14.70 -1.13
C PRO A 155 7.86 -13.63 -0.31
N ARG A 156 7.48 -14.05 0.89
CA ARG A 156 6.97 -13.19 1.97
C ARG A 156 7.91 -13.31 3.14
N HIS A 157 8.40 -12.19 3.62
CA HIS A 157 9.35 -12.12 4.73
C HIS A 157 8.66 -11.50 5.95
N GLU A 158 8.65 -12.21 7.06
CA GLU A 158 8.16 -11.69 8.34
C GLU A 158 9.28 -10.92 9.03
N VAL A 159 9.13 -9.59 9.12
CA VAL A 159 10.14 -8.70 9.74
C VAL A 159 9.99 -8.69 11.26
N GLY A 160 8.75 -8.76 11.74
CA GLY A 160 8.40 -8.66 13.15
C GLY A 160 8.07 -7.23 13.59
N PHE A 161 7.15 -7.11 14.55
CA PHE A 161 6.61 -5.86 15.03
C PHE A 161 6.54 -5.85 16.55
N THR A 162 6.98 -4.76 17.16
CA THR A 162 6.96 -4.54 18.62
C THR A 162 6.20 -3.28 19.02
N GLY A 163 5.71 -2.55 18.03
CA GLY A 163 4.93 -1.32 18.19
C GLY A 163 3.46 -1.54 18.56
N THR A 164 2.63 -0.58 18.23
CA THR A 164 1.18 -0.62 18.48
C THR A 164 0.39 -0.32 17.21
N HIS A 165 -0.81 -0.89 17.11
CA HIS A 165 -1.75 -0.65 16.03
C HIS A 165 -3.16 -0.50 16.61
N VAL A 166 -3.81 0.61 16.32
CA VAL A 166 -5.18 0.87 16.81
C VAL A 166 -6.20 -0.02 16.08
N GLY A 167 -5.99 -0.23 14.79
CA GLY A 167 -6.82 -1.09 13.94
C GLY A 167 -8.15 -0.47 13.55
N SER A 168 -8.36 -0.31 12.26
CA SER A 168 -9.61 0.24 11.68
C SER A 168 -10.05 1.58 12.29
N ALA A 169 -9.10 2.38 12.80
CA ALA A 169 -9.37 3.64 13.49
C ALA A 169 -10.26 4.57 12.65
N THR A 170 -9.97 4.72 11.37
CA THR A 170 -10.72 5.53 10.40
C THR A 170 -12.23 5.22 10.42
N ILE A 171 -12.59 3.93 10.42
CA ILE A 171 -13.99 3.48 10.31
C ILE A 171 -14.68 3.52 11.66
N HIS A 172 -13.95 3.21 12.74
CA HIS A 172 -14.52 3.20 14.08
C HIS A 172 -14.86 4.61 14.58
N SER A 173 -14.16 5.64 14.11
CA SER A 173 -14.36 7.02 14.54
C SER A 173 -15.62 7.68 13.98
N ASP A 174 -16.17 7.19 12.87
CA ASP A 174 -17.29 7.82 12.16
C ASP A 174 -18.40 6.81 11.84
N PRO A 175 -19.61 6.96 12.44
CA PRO A 175 -20.76 6.07 12.17
C PRO A 175 -21.18 6.06 10.69
N VAL A 176 -21.04 7.18 9.96
CA VAL A 176 -21.39 7.27 8.54
C VAL A 176 -20.40 6.46 7.71
N LEU A 177 -19.10 6.61 7.98
CA LEU A 177 -18.06 5.80 7.33
C LEU A 177 -18.25 4.31 7.64
N ARG A 178 -18.61 3.96 8.88
CA ARG A 178 -18.88 2.58 9.27
C ARG A 178 -20.06 1.98 8.49
N ALA A 179 -21.16 2.72 8.36
CA ALA A 179 -22.32 2.27 7.58
C ALA A 179 -21.96 2.12 6.09
N ALA A 180 -21.30 3.13 5.50
CA ALA A 180 -20.86 3.09 4.12
C ALA A 180 -19.91 1.92 3.86
N ASN A 181 -18.98 1.65 4.80
CA ASN A 181 -18.04 0.55 4.69
C ASN A 181 -18.73 -0.82 4.63
N GLY A 182 -19.84 -1.01 5.33
CA GLY A 182 -20.60 -2.27 5.25
C GLY A 182 -21.07 -2.58 3.82
N PHE A 183 -21.48 -1.56 3.07
CA PHE A 183 -21.89 -1.72 1.66
C PHE A 183 -20.69 -1.91 0.72
N THR A 184 -19.66 -1.09 0.89
CA THR A 184 -18.49 -1.13 0.02
C THR A 184 -17.67 -2.41 0.23
N HIS A 185 -17.52 -2.88 1.46
CA HIS A 185 -16.85 -4.15 1.75
C HIS A 185 -17.56 -5.33 1.06
N ALA A 186 -18.90 -5.42 1.18
CA ALA A 186 -19.64 -6.46 0.49
C ALA A 186 -19.56 -6.35 -1.05
N ALA A 187 -19.42 -5.14 -1.59
CA ALA A 187 -19.20 -4.93 -3.02
C ALA A 187 -17.79 -5.39 -3.43
N ASN A 188 -16.78 -5.08 -2.62
CA ASN A 188 -15.39 -5.51 -2.83
C ASN A 188 -15.25 -7.04 -2.73
N ASP A 189 -15.97 -7.69 -1.79
CA ASP A 189 -16.02 -9.16 -1.72
C ASP A 189 -16.54 -9.75 -3.03
N ARG A 190 -17.68 -9.26 -3.53
CA ARG A 190 -18.23 -9.73 -4.82
C ARG A 190 -17.33 -9.45 -6.01
N TYR A 191 -16.61 -8.31 -6.00
CA TYR A 191 -15.62 -8.00 -7.03
C TYR A 191 -14.45 -8.98 -6.99
N TYR A 192 -13.90 -9.22 -5.81
CA TYR A 192 -12.82 -10.18 -5.56
C TYR A 192 -13.21 -11.60 -6.01
N GLU A 193 -14.39 -12.07 -5.60
CA GLU A 193 -14.89 -13.40 -5.99
C GLU A 193 -15.04 -13.54 -7.52
N ARG A 194 -15.56 -12.53 -8.20
CA ARG A 194 -15.63 -12.55 -9.68
C ARG A 194 -14.25 -12.54 -10.33
N LYS A 195 -13.30 -11.81 -9.74
CA LYS A 195 -11.93 -11.71 -10.25
C LYS A 195 -11.17 -13.02 -10.10
N TRP A 196 -11.36 -13.71 -8.99
CA TRP A 196 -10.57 -14.88 -8.61
C TRP A 196 -11.33 -16.20 -8.63
N GLY A 197 -12.62 -16.19 -8.93
CA GLY A 197 -13.46 -17.39 -9.10
C GLY A 197 -13.87 -18.07 -7.80
N GLY A 198 -13.93 -17.33 -6.70
CA GLY A 198 -14.33 -17.83 -5.39
C GLY A 198 -13.96 -16.89 -4.24
N PRO A 199 -14.43 -17.22 -3.04
CA PRO A 199 -14.17 -16.40 -1.86
C PRO A 199 -12.68 -16.35 -1.52
N LYS A 200 -12.28 -15.25 -0.89
CA LYS A 200 -10.92 -15.02 -0.39
C LYS A 200 -10.47 -16.07 0.61
N LEU A 201 -9.13 -16.20 0.75
CA LEU A 201 -8.48 -17.07 1.73
C LEU A 201 -8.70 -18.58 1.49
N GLY A 202 -8.55 -19.00 0.24
CA GLY A 202 -8.48 -20.42 -0.14
C GLY A 202 -9.67 -20.94 -0.94
N GLY A 203 -10.65 -20.09 -1.26
CA GLY A 203 -11.75 -20.44 -2.15
C GLY A 203 -11.54 -20.05 -3.61
N GLU A 204 -10.44 -19.38 -3.92
CA GLU A 204 -10.10 -18.88 -5.25
C GLU A 204 -9.73 -20.03 -6.19
N THR A 205 -10.40 -20.10 -7.34
CA THR A 205 -10.21 -21.16 -8.33
C THR A 205 -9.46 -20.71 -9.59
N PHE A 206 -9.37 -19.37 -9.83
CA PHE A 206 -8.71 -18.86 -11.03
C PHE A 206 -7.22 -18.60 -10.80
N SER A 207 -6.40 -18.99 -11.76
CA SER A 207 -4.96 -18.68 -11.80
C SER A 207 -4.65 -17.34 -12.46
N THR A 208 -5.64 -16.72 -13.11
CA THR A 208 -5.54 -15.40 -13.73
C THR A 208 -6.79 -14.58 -13.42
N PRO A 209 -6.69 -13.24 -13.34
CA PRO A 209 -7.85 -12.40 -13.11
C PRO A 209 -8.98 -12.66 -14.11
N PHE A 210 -10.20 -12.84 -13.62
CA PHE A 210 -11.41 -13.06 -14.40
C PHE A 210 -11.35 -14.29 -15.33
N ASN A 211 -10.52 -15.27 -15.00
CA ASN A 211 -10.32 -16.49 -15.78
C ASN A 211 -9.99 -16.23 -17.27
N ARG A 212 -9.18 -15.23 -17.54
CA ARG A 212 -8.87 -14.85 -18.94
C ARG A 212 -7.91 -15.80 -19.67
N GLY A 213 -7.42 -16.84 -19.00
CA GLY A 213 -6.38 -17.73 -19.53
C GLY A 213 -5.00 -17.07 -19.52
N GLY A 214 -3.96 -17.85 -19.80
CA GLY A 214 -2.57 -17.40 -19.77
C GLY A 214 -1.92 -17.52 -18.38
N HIS A 215 -0.68 -17.05 -18.27
CA HIS A 215 0.09 -17.03 -17.03
C HIS A 215 -0.01 -15.63 -16.40
N MET A 216 0.05 -15.53 -15.07
CA MET A 216 0.03 -14.21 -14.40
C MET A 216 1.11 -13.25 -14.93
N GLY A 217 2.27 -13.79 -15.31
CA GLY A 217 3.34 -13.03 -15.95
C GLY A 217 2.95 -12.38 -17.28
N ASP A 218 1.97 -12.93 -18.00
CA ASP A 218 1.52 -12.42 -19.30
C ASP A 218 0.68 -11.14 -19.18
N TRP A 219 0.24 -10.82 -17.96
CA TRP A 219 -0.51 -9.62 -17.63
C TRP A 219 0.39 -8.44 -17.20
N ARG A 220 1.69 -8.67 -17.18
CA ARG A 220 2.62 -7.59 -16.93
C ARG A 220 2.46 -6.54 -18.01
N LEU A 221 2.31 -5.31 -17.59
CA LEU A 221 2.72 -4.19 -18.40
C LEU A 221 4.22 -4.36 -18.64
N ASP A 222 4.58 -4.94 -19.76
CA ASP A 222 5.96 -4.88 -20.26
C ASP A 222 6.26 -3.42 -20.57
N LEU A 223 6.79 -2.72 -19.53
CA LEU A 223 7.13 -1.31 -19.63
C LEU A 223 8.15 -1.05 -20.73
N GLU A 224 8.98 -2.04 -21.10
CA GLU A 224 9.91 -1.92 -22.22
C GLU A 224 9.16 -1.95 -23.55
N THR A 225 8.23 -2.88 -23.73
CA THR A 225 7.37 -2.94 -24.91
C THR A 225 6.46 -1.72 -25.01
N LEU A 226 5.88 -1.24 -23.90
CA LEU A 226 5.09 -0.01 -23.89
C LEU A 226 5.93 1.22 -24.23
N ARG A 227 7.15 1.34 -23.70
CA ARG A 227 8.08 2.44 -24.04
C ARG A 227 8.51 2.38 -25.50
N ALA A 228 8.78 1.17 -26.03
CA ALA A 228 9.13 0.99 -27.44
C ALA A 228 7.99 1.37 -28.39
N ASN A 229 6.73 1.10 -28.00
CA ASN A 229 5.55 1.33 -28.82
C ASN A 229 4.91 2.72 -28.63
N ALA A 230 5.01 3.31 -27.42
CA ALA A 230 4.36 4.58 -27.10
C ALA A 230 5.16 5.84 -27.51
N TRP A 231 6.49 5.71 -27.68
CA TRP A 231 7.35 6.83 -28.02
C TRP A 231 8.27 6.45 -29.17
N PRO A 232 7.90 6.78 -30.41
CA PRO A 232 8.84 6.64 -31.53
C PRO A 232 10.07 7.48 -31.19
N ARG A 233 11.24 6.83 -31.17
CA ARG A 233 12.51 7.54 -30.99
C ARG A 233 12.63 8.59 -32.09
N ARG A 234 12.66 9.85 -31.69
CA ARG A 234 13.03 10.96 -32.59
C ARG A 234 14.51 10.90 -32.88
#